data_f40b475605d966fc69af3d643ec9acbe
#
_entry.id   f40b475605d966fc69af3d643ec9acbe
#
_cell.length_a   1.000
_cell.length_b   1.000
_cell.length_c   1.000
_cell.angle_alpha   90.00
_cell.angle_beta   90.00
_cell.angle_gamma   90.00
#
_symmetry.space_group_name_H-M   'P 1'
#
loop_
_entity.id
_entity.type
_entity.pdbx_description
1 polymer ?
#
loop_
_entity_poly.entity_id
_entity_poly.type
_entity_poly.pdbx_seq_one_letter_code
_entity_poly.pdbx_strand_id
1 'polypeptide(L)'
;MTDEEAIDLINTSLAEEFELEMTRMTPQAHLRDDLGLDSLDRVDMVIVLQNAFKFKIREEEEIRAITTLGDIHAFVLAKLHAAQRPIA
;
A
#
# COMPACT_ATOMS: atom_id res chain seq x y z
N MET A 1 5.67 -7.15 13.45
CA MET A 1 5.87 -5.92 12.68
C MET A 1 5.02 -4.79 13.26
N THR A 2 5.63 -3.65 13.54
CA THR A 2 4.90 -2.47 14.02
C THR A 2 4.25 -1.76 12.84
N ASP A 3 3.31 -0.84 13.13
CA ASP A 3 2.68 -0.04 12.09
C ASP A 3 3.71 0.80 11.33
N GLU A 4 4.68 1.36 12.03
CA GLU A 4 5.76 2.13 11.39
C GLU A 4 6.59 1.27 10.45
N GLU A 5 6.93 0.06 10.87
CA GLU A 5 7.67 -0.87 10.02
C GLU A 5 6.86 -1.25 8.78
N ALA A 6 5.56 -1.44 8.94
CA ALA A 6 4.67 -1.75 7.83
C ALA A 6 4.61 -0.59 6.83
N ILE A 7 4.46 0.63 7.33
CA ILE A 7 4.44 1.83 6.49
C ILE A 7 5.76 1.99 5.74
N ASP A 8 6.89 1.79 6.42
CA ASP A 8 8.20 1.87 5.78
C ASP A 8 8.36 0.81 4.70
N LEU A 9 7.88 -0.40 4.95
CA LEU A 9 7.94 -1.47 3.95
C LEU A 9 7.08 -1.15 2.73
N ILE A 10 5.88 -0.60 2.94
CA ILE A 10 5.03 -0.15 1.84
C ILE A 10 5.76 0.88 0.99
N ASN A 11 6.25 1.93 1.64
CA ASN A 11 6.88 3.04 0.94
C ASN A 11 8.13 2.59 0.19
N THR A 12 8.98 1.80 0.84
CA THR A 12 10.21 1.30 0.23
C THR A 12 9.90 0.39 -0.96
N SER A 13 8.96 -0.53 -0.79
CA SER A 13 8.60 -1.47 -1.85
C SER A 13 8.03 -0.75 -3.08
N LEU A 14 7.16 0.23 -2.87
CA LEU A 14 6.59 1.00 -3.97
C LEU A 14 7.63 1.92 -4.61
N ALA A 15 8.48 2.54 -3.80
CA ALA A 15 9.53 3.41 -4.32
C ALA A 15 10.50 2.64 -5.21
N GLU A 16 10.88 1.44 -4.82
CA GLU A 16 11.76 0.59 -5.62
C GLU A 16 11.11 0.11 -6.91
N GLU A 17 9.86 -0.37 -6.81
CA GLU A 17 9.15 -0.93 -7.95
C GLU A 17 8.81 0.11 -9.02
N PHE A 18 8.38 1.30 -8.58
CA PHE A 18 7.93 2.35 -9.49
C PHE A 18 8.92 3.51 -9.61
N GLU A 19 10.12 3.35 -9.05
CA GLU A 19 11.18 4.38 -9.09
C GLU A 19 10.71 5.73 -8.56
N LEU A 20 10.07 5.71 -7.39
CA LEU A 20 9.55 6.92 -6.74
C LEU A 20 10.55 7.49 -5.75
N GLU A 21 10.51 8.81 -5.56
CA GLU A 21 11.34 9.47 -4.57
C GLU A 21 10.68 9.35 -3.19
N MET A 22 11.43 8.84 -2.21
CA MET A 22 10.93 8.66 -0.85
C MET A 22 10.45 9.98 -0.23
N THR A 23 11.09 11.09 -0.59
CA THR A 23 10.72 12.42 -0.09
C THR A 23 9.32 12.85 -0.51
N ARG A 24 8.79 12.26 -1.58
CA ARG A 24 7.44 12.56 -2.07
C ARG A 24 6.39 11.58 -1.54
N MET A 25 6.81 10.56 -0.80
CA MET A 25 5.94 9.50 -0.31
C MET A 25 5.32 9.88 1.03
N THR A 26 4.51 10.93 1.03
CA THR A 26 3.76 11.37 2.22
C THR A 26 2.35 10.77 2.21
N PRO A 27 1.69 10.66 3.37
CA PRO A 27 0.32 10.12 3.41
C PRO A 27 -0.67 10.91 2.53
N GLN A 28 -0.44 12.20 2.35
CA GLN A 28 -1.30 13.06 1.55
C GLN A 28 -1.00 12.96 0.04
N ALA A 29 0.10 12.29 -0.34
CA ALA A 29 0.48 12.18 -1.75
C ALA A 29 -0.59 11.44 -2.53
N HIS A 30 -1.11 12.07 -3.58
CA HIS A 30 -2.10 11.48 -4.46
C HIS A 30 -1.40 10.52 -5.42
N LEU A 31 -1.86 9.29 -5.50
CA LEU A 31 -1.20 8.27 -6.29
C LEU A 31 -1.02 8.65 -7.75
N ARG A 32 -2.06 9.21 -8.35
CA ARG A 32 -2.02 9.61 -9.74
C ARG A 32 -1.36 10.97 -9.93
N ASP A 33 -1.83 11.98 -9.20
CA ASP A 33 -1.42 13.37 -9.43
C ASP A 33 -0.02 13.68 -8.91
N ASP A 34 0.35 13.09 -7.79
CA ASP A 34 1.65 13.36 -7.15
C ASP A 34 2.71 12.31 -7.48
N LEU A 35 2.31 11.05 -7.56
CA LEU A 35 3.24 9.93 -7.78
C LEU A 35 3.21 9.39 -9.21
N GLY A 36 2.25 9.80 -10.02
CA GLY A 36 2.17 9.40 -11.42
C GLY A 36 1.74 7.96 -11.64
N LEU A 37 1.06 7.35 -10.66
CA LEU A 37 0.61 5.97 -10.76
C LEU A 37 -0.80 5.91 -11.35
N ASP A 38 -0.94 5.29 -12.51
CA ASP A 38 -2.23 5.15 -13.18
C ASP A 38 -2.96 3.85 -12.76
N SER A 39 -4.05 3.53 -13.46
CA SER A 39 -4.86 2.35 -13.13
C SER A 39 -4.11 1.04 -13.30
N LEU A 40 -3.22 0.96 -14.27
CA LEU A 40 -2.40 -0.24 -14.49
C LEU A 40 -1.36 -0.40 -13.38
N ASP A 41 -0.77 0.72 -12.99
CA ASP A 41 0.21 0.73 -11.90
C ASP A 41 -0.43 0.28 -10.58
N ARG A 42 -1.70 0.58 -10.37
CA ARG A 42 -2.42 0.13 -9.16
C ARG A 42 -2.52 -1.38 -9.08
N VAL A 43 -2.70 -2.06 -10.21
CA VAL A 43 -2.73 -3.53 -10.25
C VAL A 43 -1.35 -4.08 -9.85
N ASP A 44 -0.30 -3.52 -10.42
CA ASP A 44 1.07 -3.90 -10.07
C ASP A 44 1.36 -3.62 -8.60
N MET A 45 0.88 -2.50 -8.08
CA MET A 45 1.02 -2.13 -6.68
C MET A 45 0.41 -3.17 -5.75
N VAL A 46 -0.75 -3.71 -6.10
CA VAL A 46 -1.39 -4.78 -5.33
C VAL A 46 -0.48 -6.01 -5.26
N ILE A 47 0.10 -6.38 -6.40
CA ILE A 47 1.01 -7.52 -6.47
C ILE A 47 2.24 -7.30 -5.60
N VAL A 48 2.81 -6.10 -5.66
CA VAL A 48 3.97 -5.74 -4.84
C VAL A 48 3.65 -5.87 -3.36
N LEU A 49 2.49 -5.37 -2.93
CA LEU A 49 2.07 -5.43 -1.54
C LEU A 49 1.80 -6.86 -1.08
N GLN A 50 1.16 -7.67 -1.92
CA GLN A 50 0.94 -9.08 -1.61
C GLN A 50 2.25 -9.82 -1.40
N ASN A 51 3.24 -9.56 -2.23
CA ASN A 51 4.54 -10.20 -2.12
C ASN A 51 5.30 -9.71 -0.87
N ALA A 52 5.22 -8.42 -0.57
CA ALA A 52 5.94 -7.84 0.57
C ALA A 52 5.39 -8.32 1.90
N PHE A 53 4.07 -8.43 2.02
CA PHE A 53 3.40 -8.76 3.28
C PHE A 53 2.91 -10.20 3.38
N LYS A 54 3.04 -10.97 2.30
CA LYS A 54 2.65 -12.38 2.28
C LYS A 54 1.16 -12.63 2.56
N PHE A 55 0.30 -11.71 2.14
CA PHE A 55 -1.15 -11.91 2.24
C PHE A 55 -1.80 -11.70 0.87
N LYS A 56 -3.04 -12.16 0.73
CA LYS A 56 -3.80 -11.99 -0.51
C LYS A 56 -4.73 -10.80 -0.40
N ILE A 57 -4.75 -10.00 -1.45
CA ILE A 57 -5.67 -8.87 -1.57
C ILE A 57 -6.70 -9.26 -2.63
N ARG A 58 -7.94 -9.46 -2.20
CA ARG A 58 -9.01 -9.94 -3.09
C ARG A 58 -10.07 -8.91 -3.42
N GLU A 59 -10.07 -7.79 -2.71
CA GLU A 59 -11.16 -6.84 -2.79
C GLU A 59 -10.79 -5.67 -3.70
N GLU A 60 -11.01 -5.87 -5.00
CA GLU A 60 -10.71 -4.85 -6.01
C GLU A 60 -11.47 -3.55 -5.78
N GLU A 61 -12.67 -3.63 -5.20
CA GLU A 61 -13.46 -2.43 -4.93
C GLU A 61 -12.81 -1.52 -3.91
N GLU A 62 -12.20 -2.09 -2.86
CA GLU A 62 -11.47 -1.33 -1.86
C GLU A 62 -10.26 -0.63 -2.48
N ILE A 63 -9.62 -1.30 -3.42
CA ILE A 63 -8.45 -0.75 -4.12
C ILE A 63 -8.84 0.42 -5.00
N ARG A 64 -10.01 0.37 -5.62
CA ARG A 64 -10.50 1.47 -6.45
C ARG A 64 -10.78 2.73 -5.64
N ALA A 65 -11.13 2.58 -4.38
CA ALA A 65 -11.38 3.69 -3.48
C ALA A 65 -10.09 4.36 -2.98
N ILE A 66 -8.95 3.71 -3.16
CA ILE A 66 -7.65 4.23 -2.73
C ILE A 66 -7.20 5.33 -3.69
N THR A 67 -6.97 6.53 -3.17
CA THR A 67 -6.52 7.67 -3.96
C THR A 67 -5.19 8.24 -3.48
N THR A 68 -4.86 8.07 -2.20
CA THR A 68 -3.63 8.60 -1.62
C THR A 68 -2.77 7.47 -1.05
N LEU A 69 -1.50 7.78 -0.79
CA LEU A 69 -0.60 6.84 -0.14
C LEU A 69 -1.09 6.49 1.27
N GLY A 70 -1.65 7.46 1.98
CA GLY A 70 -2.26 7.22 3.30
C GLY A 70 -3.40 6.21 3.25
N ASP A 71 -4.18 6.19 2.16
CA ASP A 71 -5.23 5.20 1.97
C ASP A 71 -4.63 3.80 1.85
N ILE A 72 -3.49 3.66 1.18
CA ILE A 72 -2.78 2.38 1.08
C ILE A 72 -2.29 1.96 2.47
N HIS A 73 -1.70 2.88 3.22
CA HIS A 73 -1.23 2.58 4.57
C HIS A 73 -2.38 2.06 5.43
N ALA A 74 -3.51 2.74 5.42
CA ALA A 74 -4.69 2.34 6.19
C ALA A 74 -5.21 0.97 5.77
N PHE A 75 -5.26 0.73 4.47
CA PHE A 75 -5.71 -0.55 3.91
C PHE A 75 -4.83 -1.71 4.38
N VAL A 76 -3.51 -1.57 4.24
CA VAL A 76 -2.57 -2.62 4.62
C VAL A 76 -2.57 -2.84 6.13
N LEU A 77 -2.58 -1.75 6.91
CA LEU A 77 -2.61 -1.85 8.37
C LEU A 77 -3.88 -2.57 8.84
N ALA A 78 -5.03 -2.29 8.22
CA ALA A 78 -6.27 -2.99 8.55
C ALA A 78 -6.16 -4.49 8.29
N LYS A 79 -5.55 -4.88 7.17
CA LYS A 79 -5.33 -6.29 6.84
C LYS A 79 -4.38 -6.96 7.83
N LEU A 80 -3.30 -6.29 8.21
CA LEU A 80 -2.34 -6.82 9.17
C LEU A 80 -2.96 -6.98 10.55
N HIS A 81 -3.72 -5.99 11.01
CA HIS A 81 -4.39 -6.06 12.30
C HIS A 81 -5.43 -7.18 12.33
N ALA A 82 -6.17 -7.37 11.24
CA ALA A 82 -7.13 -8.45 11.13
C ALA A 82 -6.45 -9.82 11.19
N ALA A 83 -5.30 -9.96 10.54
CA ALA A 83 -4.53 -11.20 10.54
C ALA A 83 -3.92 -11.53 11.89
N GLN A 84 -3.64 -10.50 12.71
CA GLN A 84 -3.04 -10.66 14.04
C GLN A 84 -4.07 -10.87 15.14
N ARG A 85 -5.37 -10.71 14.85
CA ARG A 85 -6.41 -10.91 15.84
C ARG A 85 -6.48 -12.38 16.25
N PRO A 86 -6.46 -12.68 17.55
CA PRO A 86 -6.69 -14.04 17.97
C PRO A 86 -8.14 -14.43 17.60
N ILE A 87 -8.27 -15.64 17.10
CA ILE A 87 -9.59 -16.19 16.79
C ILE A 87 -10.22 -16.54 18.14
N ALA A 88 -11.23 -15.77 18.49
CA ALA A 88 -11.93 -16.01 19.75
C ALA A 88 -12.84 -17.23 19.63
#